data_b872e9619419caaa14b6f9733e08893a
#
_entry.id   b872e9619419caaa14b6f9733e08893a
#
_cell.length_a   1.000
_cell.length_b   1.000
_cell.length_c   1.000
_cell.angle_alpha   90.00
_cell.angle_beta   90.00
_cell.angle_gamma   90.00
#
_symmetry.space_group_name_H-M   'P 1'
#
loop_
_entity.id
_entity.type
_entity.pdbx_description
1 polymer ?
#
loop_
_entity_poly.entity_id
_entity_poly.type
_entity_poly.pdbx_seq_one_letter_code
_entity_poly.pdbx_strand_id
1 'polypeptide(L)'
;MAISSFFKSIETTVLDFKLSNTFEEYEAHMNAPEQQAMFKEMGVKTFYIGKSLEDPKRATVMFQGPVNTCYDIFVNPETKPIVEASGHIYEGTVINRWISE
;
A
#
# COMPACT_ATOMS: atom_id res chain seq x y z
N MET A 1 22.29 18.67 -8.53
CA MET A 1 23.33 17.69 -8.81
C MET A 1 22.87 16.74 -9.92
N ALA A 2 23.75 16.54 -10.90
CA ALA A 2 23.39 15.73 -12.06
C ALA A 2 23.03 14.29 -11.73
N ILE A 3 23.66 13.71 -10.71
CA ILE A 3 23.41 12.33 -10.29
C ILE A 3 21.94 12.12 -9.89
N SER A 4 21.37 13.07 -9.15
CA SER A 4 19.99 12.92 -8.69
C SER A 4 18.98 12.91 -9.81
N SER A 5 19.34 13.39 -11.01
CA SER A 5 18.44 13.31 -12.17
C SER A 5 18.39 11.92 -12.80
N PHE A 6 19.41 11.08 -12.56
CA PHE A 6 19.45 9.70 -13.05
C PHE A 6 18.84 8.71 -12.08
N PHE A 7 18.84 9.02 -10.80
CA PHE A 7 18.37 8.12 -9.75
C PHE A 7 17.15 8.75 -9.08
N LYS A 8 15.98 8.28 -9.48
CA LYS A 8 14.75 8.78 -8.91
C LYS A 8 14.65 8.32 -7.46
N SER A 9 14.23 9.23 -6.59
CA SER A 9 13.93 8.89 -5.21
C SER A 9 12.76 7.93 -5.17
N ILE A 10 12.84 6.95 -4.28
CA ILE A 10 11.79 5.96 -4.09
C ILE A 10 11.17 6.15 -2.72
N GLU A 11 9.86 6.22 -2.69
CA GLU A 11 9.12 6.27 -1.44
C GLU A 11 8.69 4.86 -1.08
N THR A 12 8.91 4.48 0.19
CA THR A 12 8.29 3.32 0.80
C THR A 12 7.14 3.83 1.66
N THR A 13 5.92 3.44 1.31
CA THR A 13 4.72 3.83 2.04
C THR A 13 4.24 2.62 2.83
N VAL A 14 4.14 2.78 4.14
CA VAL A 14 3.71 1.72 5.04
C VAL A 14 2.33 2.05 5.57
N LEU A 15 1.37 1.17 5.34
CA LEU A 15 0.01 1.29 5.84
C LEU A 15 -0.21 0.24 6.91
N ASP A 16 -0.64 0.67 8.10
CA ASP A 16 -0.96 -0.18 9.23
C ASP A 16 -2.45 0.02 9.51
N PHE A 17 -3.24 -1.06 9.53
CA PHE A 17 -4.70 -0.94 9.49
C PHE A 17 -5.39 -2.18 10.04
N LYS A 18 -6.69 -2.03 10.29
CA LYS A 18 -7.55 -3.13 10.72
C LYS A 18 -8.25 -3.76 9.52
N LEU A 19 -8.64 -5.02 9.67
CA LEU A 19 -9.32 -5.79 8.64
C LEU A 19 -10.78 -6.04 8.99
N SER A 20 -11.66 -5.92 8.01
CA SER A 20 -13.06 -6.31 8.14
C SER A 20 -13.28 -7.79 7.77
N ASN A 21 -12.32 -8.39 7.07
CA ASN A 21 -12.33 -9.80 6.67
C ASN A 21 -11.15 -10.53 7.30
N THR A 22 -10.82 -11.72 6.81
CA THR A 22 -9.62 -12.44 7.25
C THR A 22 -8.39 -11.92 6.54
N PHE A 23 -7.23 -12.10 7.17
CA PHE A 23 -5.97 -11.74 6.52
C PHE A 23 -5.78 -12.50 5.21
N GLU A 24 -6.15 -13.77 5.18
CA GLU A 24 -6.02 -14.62 4.00
C GLU A 24 -6.85 -14.08 2.83
N GLU A 25 -8.05 -13.58 3.11
CA GLU A 25 -8.90 -12.96 2.10
C GLU A 25 -8.30 -11.65 1.59
N TYR A 26 -7.77 -10.84 2.49
CA TYR A 26 -7.09 -9.60 2.13
C TYR A 26 -5.87 -9.89 1.25
N GLU A 27 -5.04 -10.82 1.67
CA GLU A 27 -3.83 -11.20 0.94
C GLU A 27 -4.16 -11.71 -0.46
N ALA A 28 -5.19 -12.56 -0.57
CA ALA A 28 -5.63 -13.08 -1.86
C ALA A 28 -6.11 -11.94 -2.78
N HIS A 29 -6.84 -10.98 -2.24
CA HIS A 29 -7.30 -9.81 -3.00
C HIS A 29 -6.10 -9.00 -3.51
N MET A 30 -5.13 -8.74 -2.64
CA MET A 30 -3.96 -7.94 -3.01
C MET A 30 -3.07 -8.63 -4.03
N ASN A 31 -3.00 -9.97 -3.99
CA ASN A 31 -2.18 -10.75 -4.92
C ASN A 31 -2.91 -11.15 -6.19
N ALA A 32 -4.17 -10.77 -6.35
CA ALA A 32 -4.92 -11.07 -7.57
C ALA A 32 -4.24 -10.45 -8.80
N PRO A 33 -4.17 -11.17 -9.94
CA PRO A 33 -3.46 -10.67 -11.12
C PRO A 33 -3.90 -9.28 -11.59
N GLU A 34 -5.19 -8.99 -11.58
CA GLU A 34 -5.73 -7.69 -12.00
C GLU A 34 -5.33 -6.59 -11.03
N GLN A 35 -5.22 -6.89 -9.75
CA GLN A 35 -4.78 -5.93 -8.74
C GLN A 35 -3.31 -5.60 -8.93
N GLN A 36 -2.49 -6.62 -9.16
CA GLN A 36 -1.05 -6.44 -9.39
C GLN A 36 -0.79 -5.70 -10.70
N ALA A 37 -1.60 -5.95 -11.74
CA ALA A 37 -1.49 -5.24 -13.01
C ALA A 37 -1.79 -3.74 -12.83
N MET A 38 -2.80 -3.41 -12.02
CA MET A 38 -3.15 -2.03 -11.72
C MET A 38 -2.01 -1.31 -10.99
N PHE A 39 -1.43 -1.95 -9.99
CA PHE A 39 -0.28 -1.38 -9.26
C PHE A 39 0.90 -1.15 -10.21
N LYS A 40 1.17 -2.09 -11.09
CA LYS A 40 2.25 -1.97 -12.06
C LYS A 40 2.05 -0.76 -12.98
N GLU A 41 0.84 -0.53 -13.45
CA GLU A 41 0.52 0.65 -14.26
C GLU A 41 0.77 1.96 -13.53
N MET A 42 0.53 1.97 -12.21
CA MET A 42 0.75 3.14 -11.38
C MET A 42 2.23 3.32 -11.00
N GLY A 43 3.08 2.37 -11.37
CA GLY A 43 4.49 2.39 -10.99
C GLY A 43 4.72 2.03 -9.53
N VAL A 44 3.77 1.32 -8.92
CA VAL A 44 3.82 0.93 -7.51
C VAL A 44 4.05 -0.56 -7.40
N LYS A 45 4.91 -0.95 -6.47
CA LYS A 45 5.19 -2.35 -6.17
C LYS A 45 4.82 -2.65 -4.73
N THR A 46 4.03 -3.70 -4.51
CA THR A 46 3.80 -4.25 -3.18
C THR A 46 4.97 -5.15 -2.84
N PHE A 47 5.75 -4.80 -1.81
CA PHE A 47 6.89 -5.64 -1.47
C PHE A 47 6.73 -6.37 -0.13
N TYR A 48 5.71 -6.05 0.65
CA TYR A 48 5.46 -6.77 1.90
C TYR A 48 3.99 -6.66 2.29
N ILE A 49 3.42 -7.78 2.70
CA ILE A 49 2.09 -7.85 3.31
C ILE A 49 2.25 -8.75 4.54
N GLY A 50 1.83 -8.25 5.70
CA GLY A 50 1.99 -9.00 6.95
C GLY A 50 0.78 -8.90 7.86
N LYS A 51 0.53 -9.98 8.59
CA LYS A 51 -0.50 -10.04 9.62
C LYS A 51 0.15 -9.78 10.97
N SER A 52 -0.53 -9.03 11.83
CA SER A 52 -0.04 -8.79 13.18
C SER A 52 0.04 -10.11 13.95
N LEU A 53 1.13 -10.31 14.69
CA LEU A 53 1.27 -11.47 15.57
C LEU A 53 0.32 -11.39 16.76
N GLU A 54 -0.04 -10.17 17.15
CA GLU A 54 -0.84 -9.93 18.36
C GLU A 54 -2.33 -9.82 18.07
N ASP A 55 -2.70 -9.45 16.84
CA ASP A 55 -4.10 -9.23 16.46
C ASP A 55 -4.31 -9.71 15.03
N PRO A 56 -5.00 -10.85 14.82
CA PRO A 56 -5.24 -11.39 13.49
C PRO A 56 -6.13 -10.51 12.60
N LYS A 57 -6.76 -9.49 13.18
CA LYS A 57 -7.56 -8.52 12.44
C LYS A 57 -6.79 -7.25 12.13
N ARG A 58 -5.48 -7.29 12.29
CA ARG A 58 -4.62 -6.15 11.98
C ARG A 58 -3.52 -6.57 11.01
N ALA A 59 -3.25 -5.72 10.03
CA ALA A 59 -2.28 -6.02 8.98
C ALA A 59 -1.46 -4.79 8.62
N THR A 60 -0.37 -5.04 7.93
CA THR A 60 0.44 -3.98 7.33
C THR A 60 0.72 -4.32 5.89
N VAL A 61 0.82 -3.30 5.04
CA VAL A 61 1.27 -3.45 3.67
C VAL A 61 2.29 -2.37 3.37
N MET A 62 3.31 -2.74 2.63
CA MET A 62 4.38 -1.81 2.24
C MET A 62 4.45 -1.73 0.72
N PHE A 63 4.35 -0.51 0.21
CA PHE A 63 4.45 -0.23 -1.21
C PHE A 63 5.71 0.58 -1.49
N GLN A 64 6.27 0.38 -2.67
CA GLN A 64 7.37 1.21 -3.17
C GLN A 64 7.00 1.79 -4.52
N GLY A 65 7.36 3.04 -4.75
CA GLY A 65 7.11 3.72 -6.00
C GLY A 65 7.67 5.12 -6.00
N PRO A 66 7.39 5.90 -7.05
CA PRO A 66 7.80 7.29 -7.09
C PRO A 66 7.22 8.07 -5.92
N VAL A 67 7.97 9.07 -5.45
CA VAL A 67 7.55 9.90 -4.31
C VAL A 67 6.15 10.47 -4.55
N ASN A 68 5.31 10.38 -3.53
CA ASN A 68 3.92 10.85 -3.48
C ASN A 68 2.91 9.97 -4.21
N THR A 69 3.32 9.06 -5.09
CA THR A 69 2.37 8.30 -5.91
C THR A 69 1.38 7.50 -5.06
N CYS A 70 1.88 6.66 -4.19
CA CYS A 70 1.02 5.82 -3.36
C CYS A 70 0.19 6.66 -2.39
N TYR A 71 0.82 7.65 -1.78
CA TYR A 71 0.13 8.52 -0.83
C TYR A 71 -1.02 9.27 -1.47
N ASP A 72 -0.78 9.91 -2.62
CA ASP A 72 -1.81 10.69 -3.31
C ASP A 72 -3.00 9.83 -3.74
N ILE A 73 -2.73 8.60 -4.15
CA ILE A 73 -3.79 7.65 -4.50
C ILE A 73 -4.59 7.30 -3.24
N PHE A 74 -3.92 6.96 -2.15
CA PHE A 74 -4.59 6.51 -0.94
C PHE A 74 -5.48 7.58 -0.32
N VAL A 75 -5.03 8.84 -0.30
CA VAL A 75 -5.81 9.93 0.32
C VAL A 75 -6.89 10.50 -0.59
N ASN A 76 -6.94 10.10 -1.86
CA ASN A 76 -8.00 10.51 -2.76
C ASN A 76 -9.32 9.87 -2.30
N PRO A 77 -10.38 10.68 -2.05
CA PRO A 77 -11.66 10.14 -1.56
C PRO A 77 -12.26 9.06 -2.45
N GLU A 78 -12.00 9.09 -3.74
CA GLU A 78 -12.49 8.08 -4.68
C GLU A 78 -11.86 6.71 -4.46
N THR A 79 -10.71 6.65 -3.80
CA THR A 79 -9.99 5.41 -3.53
C THR A 79 -10.58 4.65 -2.35
N LYS A 80 -11.23 5.35 -1.42
CA LYS A 80 -11.74 4.72 -0.19
C LYS A 80 -12.59 3.47 -0.44
N PRO A 81 -13.62 3.48 -1.31
CA PRO A 81 -14.41 2.27 -1.52
C PRO A 81 -13.60 1.14 -2.16
N ILE A 82 -12.60 1.47 -2.97
CA ILE A 82 -11.72 0.47 -3.58
C ILE A 82 -10.87 -0.20 -2.50
N VAL A 83 -10.30 0.59 -1.59
CA VAL A 83 -9.51 0.10 -0.48
C VAL A 83 -10.36 -0.80 0.42
N GLU A 84 -11.57 -0.37 0.75
CA GLU A 84 -12.45 -1.12 1.65
C GLU A 84 -12.96 -2.41 1.03
N ALA A 85 -13.03 -2.49 -0.29
CA ALA A 85 -13.40 -3.72 -0.98
C ALA A 85 -12.40 -4.85 -0.73
N SER A 86 -11.15 -4.53 -0.40
CA SER A 86 -10.13 -5.53 -0.08
C SER A 86 -10.26 -6.09 1.34
N GLY A 87 -11.04 -5.45 2.19
CA GLY A 87 -11.12 -5.76 3.61
C GLY A 87 -10.32 -4.82 4.49
N HIS A 88 -9.57 -3.89 3.90
CA HIS A 88 -8.82 -2.87 4.62
C HIS A 88 -9.80 -1.82 5.15
N ILE A 89 -9.93 -1.70 6.47
CA ILE A 89 -10.76 -0.66 7.08
C ILE A 89 -10.01 0.66 6.95
N TYR A 90 -10.53 1.55 6.13
CA TYR A 90 -9.87 2.82 5.81
C TYR A 90 -9.67 3.69 7.04
N GLU A 91 -10.71 3.81 7.87
CA GLU A 91 -10.66 4.63 9.08
C GLU A 91 -9.63 4.08 10.07
N GLY A 92 -8.82 4.96 10.63
CA GLY A 92 -7.80 4.58 11.59
C GLY A 92 -6.53 4.04 10.97
N THR A 93 -6.40 4.04 9.64
CA THR A 93 -5.15 3.64 8.99
C THR A 93 -4.03 4.58 9.40
N VAL A 94 -2.91 4.01 9.84
CA VAL A 94 -1.69 4.76 10.14
C VAL A 94 -0.77 4.66 8.92
N ILE A 95 -0.33 5.82 8.43
CA ILE A 95 0.53 5.90 7.25
C ILE A 95 1.90 6.40 7.69
N ASN A 96 2.93 5.64 7.35
CA ASN A 96 4.31 6.07 7.52
C ASN A 96 4.98 6.11 6.15
N ARG A 97 5.76 7.14 5.92
CA ARG A 97 6.37 7.39 4.62
C ARG A 97 7.88 7.53 4.77
N TRP A 98 8.59 6.78 3.97
CA TRP A 98 10.06 6.74 4.01
C TRP A 98 10.59 7.00 2.60
N ILE A 99 11.67 7.73 2.49
CA ILE A 99 12.29 8.05 1.21
C ILE A 99 13.72 7.52 1.17
N SER A 100 14.07 6.88 0.06
CA SER A 100 15.44 6.49 -0.25
C SER A 100 16.00 7.52 -1.23
N GLU A 101 17.12 8.11 -0.85
CA GLU A 101 17.79 9.10 -1.71
C GLU A 101 19.14 8.62 -2.19
#